data_61f475d15044ac8fcec6d8153668b743
#
_entry.id   61f475d15044ac8fcec6d8153668b743
#
_cell.length_a   1.000
_cell.length_b   1.000
_cell.length_c   1.000
_cell.angle_alpha   90.00
_cell.angle_beta   90.00
_cell.angle_gamma   90.00
#
_symmetry.space_group_name_H-M   'P 1'
#
loop_
_entity.id
_entity.type
_entity.pdbx_description
1 polymer ?
#
loop_
_entity_poly.entity_id
_entity_poly.type
_entity_poly.pdbx_seq_one_letter_code
_entity_poly.pdbx_strand_id
1 'polypeptide(L)'
;TIEKGEGTQTVSANGTLNPVVLVSVGTQVSGTVRKLYVDFNDKVKQGQPLLELDDALVSAAERQRAANVVSAQASLELAQANEARMKALFAQEYVSRQEYDQARQALKSAQAQVALARAQNDRDRANLNFTVIRSPVDGVVVDRVVDLGQTVAASFQTPVLIKIAQDLSEMRIDTAFAEADIGNIREGQKARFTVDAFPN
;
A
#
# COMPACT_ATOMS: atom_id res chain seq x y z
N THR A 1 8.68 41.38 -38.71
CA THR A 1 8.80 40.62 -38.60
C THR A 1 9.16 40.01 -38.37
N ILE A 2 9.09 39.96 -37.87
CA ILE A 2 9.43 39.16 -37.58
C ILE A 2 9.63 38.64 -37.31
N GLU A 3 9.49 38.59 -37.03
CA GLU A 3 9.72 37.85 -36.76
C GLU A 3 9.88 37.17 -36.60
N LYS A 4 9.63 37.61 -36.68
CA LYS A 4 9.79 36.73 -36.57
C LYS A 4 10.18 36.08 -36.23
N GLY A 5 10.12 36.34 -35.80
CA GLY A 5 10.55 35.51 -35.42
C GLY A 5 10.46 35.14 -34.96
N GLU A 6 10.02 35.15 -34.68
CA GLU A 6 9.91 34.45 -34.36
C GLU A 6 10.02 33.65 -34.13
N GLY A 7 9.86 33.86 -34.01
CA GLY A 7 9.94 32.85 -33.79
C GLY A 7 10.14 32.37 -33.39
N THR A 8 10.04 32.42 -33.21
CA THR A 8 10.36 31.70 -32.91
C THR A 8 10.55 31.35 -32.32
N GLN A 9 10.30 31.48 -31.84
CA GLN A 9 10.58 30.91 -31.27
C GLN A 9 10.48 30.34 -30.81
N THR A 10 10.06 30.70 -30.51
CA THR A 10 9.82 30.01 -30.11
C THR A 10 9.88 29.10 -30.16
N VAL A 11 9.55 29.03 -30.31
CA VAL A 11 9.60 28.15 -30.55
C VAL A 11 10.24 27.30 -30.23
N SER A 12 10.40 27.34 -30.33
CA SER A 12 11.32 26.48 -29.99
C SER A 12 11.09 25.93 -28.71
N ALA A 13 10.55 26.56 -28.01
CA ALA A 13 10.23 26.05 -26.73
C ALA A 13 9.59 24.72 -26.80
N ASN A 14 8.87 24.46 -27.85
CA ASN A 14 8.24 23.27 -27.89
C ASN A 14 9.10 22.11 -27.76
N GLY A 15 10.10 22.03 -28.46
CA GLY A 15 10.92 20.85 -28.50
C GLY A 15 11.62 20.57 -27.22
N THR A 16 11.74 21.55 -26.36
CA THR A 16 12.48 21.34 -25.14
C THR A 16 11.61 20.89 -24.00
N LEU A 17 10.32 20.79 -24.19
CA LEU A 17 9.46 20.44 -23.08
C LEU A 17 9.57 18.98 -22.78
N ASN A 18 9.86 18.67 -21.55
CA ASN A 18 9.79 17.30 -21.04
C ASN A 18 8.38 17.05 -20.58
N PRO A 19 7.83 15.88 -20.86
CA PRO A 19 6.51 15.56 -20.35
C PRO A 19 6.52 15.60 -18.83
N VAL A 20 5.50 16.23 -18.26
CA VAL A 20 5.34 16.31 -16.82
C VAL A 20 3.90 15.95 -16.52
N VAL A 21 3.71 15.09 -15.55
CA VAL A 21 2.39 14.71 -15.09
C VAL A 21 2.22 15.24 -13.69
N LEU A 22 1.11 15.91 -13.44
CA LEU A 22 0.78 16.36 -12.09
C LEU A 22 0.08 15.22 -11.36
N VAL A 23 0.66 14.80 -10.26
CA VAL A 23 0.11 13.73 -9.42
C VAL A 23 -0.45 14.37 -8.17
N SER A 24 -1.72 14.11 -7.91
CA SER A 24 -2.38 14.62 -6.71
C SER A 24 -2.33 13.56 -5.63
N VAL A 25 -1.77 13.91 -4.48
CA VAL A 25 -1.63 13.00 -3.36
C VAL A 25 -2.69 13.37 -2.32
N GLY A 26 -3.54 12.42 -1.99
CA GLY A 26 -4.59 12.61 -1.00
C GLY A 26 -4.37 11.70 0.20
N THR A 27 -5.40 11.55 1.02
CA THR A 27 -5.34 10.70 2.19
C THR A 27 -6.41 9.62 2.11
N GLN A 28 -6.10 8.44 2.61
CA GLN A 28 -7.06 7.35 2.70
C GLN A 28 -7.66 7.22 4.10
N VAL A 29 -7.14 7.97 5.06
CA VAL A 29 -7.68 7.99 6.42
C VAL A 29 -7.80 9.45 6.88
N SER A 30 -8.71 9.68 7.81
CA SER A 30 -8.90 11.01 8.38
C SER A 30 -7.97 11.22 9.56
N GLY A 31 -7.57 12.45 9.78
CA GLY A 31 -6.72 12.78 10.93
C GLY A 31 -6.21 14.20 10.86
N THR A 32 -5.47 14.58 11.88
CA THR A 32 -4.85 15.90 11.99
C THR A 32 -3.39 15.78 11.54
N VAL A 33 -2.93 16.72 10.75
CA VAL A 33 -1.54 16.73 10.27
C VAL A 33 -0.63 17.00 11.46
N ARG A 34 0.18 15.99 11.80
CA ARG A 34 1.09 16.06 12.95
C ARG A 34 2.49 16.48 12.53
N LYS A 35 2.95 16.02 11.38
CA LYS A 35 4.27 16.34 10.86
C LYS A 35 4.16 16.62 9.37
N LEU A 36 4.96 17.57 8.91
CA LEU A 36 5.00 17.95 7.50
C LEU A 36 6.46 17.95 7.10
N TYR A 37 6.82 17.08 6.17
CA TYR A 37 8.22 16.86 5.82
C TYR A 37 8.69 17.61 4.60
N VAL A 38 7.74 18.10 3.79
CA VAL A 38 8.08 18.73 2.52
C VAL A 38 7.37 20.06 2.38
N ASP A 39 7.89 20.90 1.53
CA ASP A 39 7.30 22.18 1.20
C ASP A 39 7.37 22.39 -0.31
N PHE A 40 6.83 23.49 -0.76
CA PHE A 40 6.82 23.87 -2.17
C PHE A 40 8.24 23.82 -2.72
N ASN A 41 8.36 23.22 -3.89
CA ASN A 41 9.63 23.13 -4.64
C ASN A 41 10.62 22.09 -4.12
N ASP A 42 10.26 21.29 -3.12
CA ASP A 42 11.12 20.22 -2.64
C ASP A 42 11.11 19.05 -3.61
N LYS A 43 12.27 18.43 -3.77
CA LYS A 43 12.38 17.21 -4.55
C LYS A 43 12.03 16.02 -3.67
N VAL A 44 11.27 15.09 -4.22
CA VAL A 44 10.84 13.90 -3.49
C VAL A 44 11.09 12.66 -4.33
N LYS A 45 11.26 11.55 -3.64
CA LYS A 45 11.43 10.24 -4.26
C LYS A 45 10.23 9.37 -3.93
N GLN A 46 9.95 8.42 -4.79
CA GLN A 46 8.87 7.47 -4.56
C GLN A 46 9.07 6.79 -3.19
N GLY A 47 8.01 6.76 -2.40
CA GLY A 47 8.06 6.16 -1.07
C GLY A 47 8.51 7.09 0.04
N GLN A 48 8.97 8.29 -0.30
CA GLN A 48 9.43 9.26 0.71
C GLN A 48 8.23 9.79 1.48
N PRO A 49 8.29 9.86 2.82
CA PRO A 49 7.20 10.44 3.60
C PRO A 49 7.05 11.93 3.28
N LEU A 50 5.82 12.34 3.04
CA LEU A 50 5.48 13.73 2.77
C LEU A 50 4.92 14.39 4.02
N LEU A 51 4.06 13.68 4.73
CA LEU A 51 3.47 14.18 5.96
C LEU A 51 2.96 13.01 6.78
N GLU A 52 2.68 13.26 8.05
CA GLU A 52 2.10 12.26 8.95
C GLU A 52 0.88 12.83 9.64
N LEU A 53 -0.15 12.02 9.71
CA LEU A 53 -1.33 12.34 10.49
C LEU A 53 -1.14 11.79 11.92
N ASP A 54 -1.86 12.40 12.87
CA ASP A 54 -1.87 11.88 14.23
C ASP A 54 -2.47 10.48 14.20
N ASP A 55 -1.75 9.50 14.75
CA ASP A 55 -2.12 8.10 14.66
C ASP A 55 -2.58 7.51 15.98
N ALA A 56 -2.85 8.33 16.99
CA ALA A 56 -3.12 7.82 18.33
C ALA A 56 -4.27 6.80 18.36
N LEU A 57 -5.39 7.13 17.73
CA LEU A 57 -6.55 6.22 17.72
C LEU A 57 -6.32 5.03 16.80
N VAL A 58 -5.74 5.26 15.63
CA VAL A 58 -5.49 4.19 14.68
C VAL A 58 -4.46 3.22 15.22
N SER A 59 -3.44 3.73 15.89
CA SER A 59 -2.41 2.90 16.52
C SER A 59 -3.00 2.07 17.65
N ALA A 60 -3.87 2.66 18.47
CA ALA A 60 -4.53 1.93 19.56
C ALA A 60 -5.42 0.82 19.00
N ALA A 61 -6.16 1.11 17.93
CA ALA A 61 -7.02 0.11 17.29
C ALA A 61 -6.19 -1.06 16.74
N GLU A 62 -5.05 -0.77 16.14
CA GLU A 62 -4.18 -1.82 15.62
C GLU A 62 -3.64 -2.69 16.75
N ARG A 63 -3.22 -2.07 17.87
CA ARG A 63 -2.73 -2.84 19.00
C ARG A 63 -3.81 -3.72 19.61
N GLN A 64 -5.05 -3.23 19.65
CA GLN A 64 -6.18 -4.03 20.14
C GLN A 64 -6.39 -5.25 19.25
N ARG A 65 -6.36 -5.06 17.92
CA ARG A 65 -6.55 -6.18 17.00
C ARG A 65 -5.38 -7.16 17.06
N ALA A 66 -4.16 -6.66 17.28
CA ALA A 66 -3.02 -7.53 17.45
C ALA A 66 -3.16 -8.41 18.69
N ALA A 67 -3.69 -7.83 19.78
CA ALA A 67 -3.96 -8.59 20.99
C ALA A 67 -5.06 -9.64 20.76
N ASN A 68 -6.07 -9.32 19.97
CA ASN A 68 -7.11 -10.27 19.61
C ASN A 68 -6.53 -11.46 18.85
N VAL A 69 -5.53 -11.23 17.99
CA VAL A 69 -4.84 -12.31 17.27
C VAL A 69 -4.16 -13.24 18.27
N VAL A 70 -3.46 -12.67 19.25
CA VAL A 70 -2.77 -13.46 20.27
C VAL A 70 -3.77 -14.31 21.05
N SER A 71 -4.91 -13.72 21.42
CA SER A 71 -5.95 -14.45 22.14
C SER A 71 -6.53 -15.60 21.30
N ALA A 72 -6.83 -15.33 20.03
CA ALA A 72 -7.36 -16.35 19.13
C ALA A 72 -6.34 -17.47 18.91
N GLN A 73 -5.05 -17.10 18.81
CA GLN A 73 -3.97 -18.06 18.65
C GLN A 73 -3.88 -18.99 19.85
N ALA A 74 -4.01 -18.45 21.07
CA ALA A 74 -4.00 -19.25 22.29
C ALA A 74 -5.17 -20.24 22.31
N SER A 75 -6.35 -19.78 21.89
CA SER A 75 -7.52 -20.67 21.79
C SER A 75 -7.30 -21.76 20.76
N LEU A 76 -6.64 -21.43 19.64
CA LEU A 76 -6.33 -22.42 18.63
C LEU A 76 -5.38 -23.48 19.18
N GLU A 77 -4.35 -23.05 19.91
CA GLU A 77 -3.41 -24.01 20.51
C GLU A 77 -4.11 -24.98 21.46
N LEU A 78 -5.05 -24.47 22.25
CA LEU A 78 -5.82 -25.33 23.13
C LEU A 78 -6.67 -26.31 22.34
N ALA A 79 -7.36 -25.83 21.28
CA ALA A 79 -8.20 -26.67 20.46
C ALA A 79 -7.38 -27.74 19.73
N GLN A 80 -6.17 -27.38 19.28
CA GLN A 80 -5.27 -28.33 18.65
C GLN A 80 -4.85 -29.43 19.61
N ALA A 81 -4.48 -29.05 20.84
CA ALA A 81 -4.08 -30.03 21.85
C ALA A 81 -5.25 -30.95 22.21
N ASN A 82 -6.45 -30.40 22.30
CA ASN A 82 -7.63 -31.21 22.64
C ASN A 82 -8.00 -32.14 21.52
N GLU A 83 -7.92 -31.68 20.26
CA GLU A 83 -8.23 -32.55 19.11
C GLU A 83 -7.23 -33.69 19.03
N ALA A 84 -5.94 -33.40 19.24
CA ALA A 84 -4.92 -34.46 19.21
C ALA A 84 -5.14 -35.48 20.29
N ARG A 85 -5.52 -35.03 21.49
CA ARG A 85 -5.80 -35.91 22.61
C ARG A 85 -7.04 -36.79 22.30
N MET A 86 -8.09 -36.18 21.80
CA MET A 86 -9.31 -36.92 21.49
C MET A 86 -9.11 -37.92 20.35
N LYS A 87 -8.25 -37.54 19.39
CA LYS A 87 -7.91 -38.45 18.30
C LYS A 87 -7.22 -39.69 18.82
N ALA A 88 -6.27 -39.53 19.74
CA ALA A 88 -5.57 -40.66 20.33
C ALA A 88 -6.52 -41.53 21.18
N LEU A 89 -7.42 -40.91 21.95
CA LEU A 89 -8.37 -41.63 22.76
C LEU A 89 -9.40 -42.38 21.91
N PHE A 90 -9.83 -41.77 20.80
CA PHE A 90 -10.75 -42.41 19.89
C PHE A 90 -10.11 -43.66 19.25
N ALA A 91 -8.83 -43.53 18.87
CA ALA A 91 -8.12 -44.68 18.30
C ALA A 91 -8.06 -45.85 19.26
N GLN A 92 -8.07 -45.58 20.56
CA GLN A 92 -8.09 -46.61 21.58
C GLN A 92 -9.50 -46.94 22.06
N GLU A 93 -10.51 -46.36 21.44
CA GLU A 93 -11.92 -46.58 21.76
C GLU A 93 -12.31 -46.11 23.17
N TYR A 94 -11.59 -45.12 23.70
CA TYR A 94 -11.90 -44.58 25.02
C TYR A 94 -12.92 -43.46 24.98
N VAL A 95 -13.16 -42.88 23.80
CA VAL A 95 -14.17 -41.83 23.65
C VAL A 95 -15.03 -42.16 22.45
N SER A 96 -16.23 -41.57 22.38
CA SER A 96 -17.15 -41.80 21.29
C SER A 96 -16.73 -41.03 20.05
N ARG A 97 -17.26 -41.45 18.92
CA ARG A 97 -17.07 -40.69 17.67
C ARG A 97 -17.59 -39.30 17.80
N GLN A 98 -18.72 -39.12 18.49
CA GLN A 98 -19.31 -37.83 18.69
C GLN A 98 -18.35 -36.88 19.45
N GLU A 99 -17.73 -37.44 20.50
CA GLU A 99 -16.76 -36.64 21.27
C GLU A 99 -15.56 -36.19 20.43
N TYR A 100 -15.07 -37.11 19.60
CA TYR A 100 -13.97 -36.76 18.71
C TYR A 100 -14.42 -35.74 17.65
N ASP A 101 -15.60 -35.93 17.09
CA ASP A 101 -16.12 -34.99 16.09
C ASP A 101 -16.30 -33.59 16.67
N GLN A 102 -16.73 -33.49 17.94
CA GLN A 102 -16.84 -32.21 18.62
C GLN A 102 -15.48 -31.51 18.74
N ALA A 103 -14.44 -32.29 19.06
CA ALA A 103 -13.09 -31.73 19.15
C ALA A 103 -12.59 -31.24 17.79
N ARG A 104 -12.91 -31.97 16.72
CA ARG A 104 -12.57 -31.57 15.36
C ARG A 104 -13.28 -30.30 14.96
N GLN A 105 -14.56 -30.16 15.30
CA GLN A 105 -15.31 -28.95 15.00
C GLN A 105 -14.76 -27.74 15.79
N ALA A 106 -14.39 -27.97 17.05
CA ALA A 106 -13.81 -26.92 17.87
C ALA A 106 -12.49 -26.44 17.26
N LEU A 107 -11.69 -27.36 16.72
CA LEU A 107 -10.45 -27.02 16.06
C LEU A 107 -10.71 -26.16 14.83
N LYS A 108 -11.65 -26.57 13.98
CA LYS A 108 -11.99 -25.81 12.79
C LYS A 108 -12.48 -24.41 13.14
N SER A 109 -13.32 -24.32 14.16
CA SER A 109 -13.84 -23.03 14.62
C SER A 109 -12.72 -22.13 15.11
N ALA A 110 -11.77 -22.69 15.88
CA ALA A 110 -10.64 -21.91 16.38
C ALA A 110 -9.73 -21.44 15.24
N GLN A 111 -9.53 -22.28 14.23
CA GLN A 111 -8.77 -21.89 13.05
C GLN A 111 -9.42 -20.71 12.33
N ALA A 112 -10.74 -20.75 12.18
CA ALA A 112 -11.50 -19.69 11.54
C ALA A 112 -11.41 -18.39 12.36
N GLN A 113 -11.45 -18.50 13.69
CA GLN A 113 -11.34 -17.33 14.56
C GLN A 113 -9.97 -16.65 14.41
N VAL A 114 -8.90 -17.44 14.29
CA VAL A 114 -7.57 -16.86 14.05
C VAL A 114 -7.53 -16.13 12.71
N ALA A 115 -8.10 -16.75 11.66
CA ALA A 115 -8.12 -16.12 10.35
C ALA A 115 -8.89 -14.80 10.38
N LEU A 116 -10.03 -14.77 11.07
CA LEU A 116 -10.82 -13.56 11.21
C LEU A 116 -10.04 -12.48 11.97
N ALA A 117 -9.44 -12.86 13.09
CA ALA A 117 -8.67 -11.90 13.89
C ALA A 117 -7.50 -11.33 13.11
N ARG A 118 -6.81 -12.15 12.33
CA ARG A 118 -5.70 -11.69 11.50
C ARG A 118 -6.15 -10.74 10.41
N ALA A 119 -7.28 -11.04 9.76
CA ALA A 119 -7.80 -10.16 8.72
C ALA A 119 -8.17 -8.80 9.29
N GLN A 120 -8.78 -8.76 10.47
CA GLN A 120 -9.11 -7.49 11.14
C GLN A 120 -7.86 -6.72 11.52
N ASN A 121 -6.83 -7.42 12.00
CA ASN A 121 -5.56 -6.79 12.35
C ASN A 121 -4.86 -6.25 11.10
N ASP A 122 -4.91 -6.98 10.00
CA ASP A 122 -4.33 -6.53 8.75
C ASP A 122 -4.99 -5.25 8.27
N ARG A 123 -6.31 -5.16 8.40
CA ARG A 123 -7.04 -3.95 8.02
C ARG A 123 -6.61 -2.75 8.86
N ASP A 124 -6.52 -2.95 10.18
CA ASP A 124 -6.12 -1.85 11.06
C ASP A 124 -4.66 -1.47 10.87
N ARG A 125 -3.81 -2.44 10.52
CA ARG A 125 -2.42 -2.14 10.20
C ARG A 125 -2.32 -1.34 8.91
N ALA A 126 -3.14 -1.64 7.91
CA ALA A 126 -3.18 -0.86 6.68
C ALA A 126 -3.62 0.58 6.98
N ASN A 127 -4.64 0.75 7.82
CA ASN A 127 -5.09 2.09 8.22
C ASN A 127 -3.97 2.85 8.93
N LEU A 128 -3.23 2.16 9.78
CA LEU A 128 -2.09 2.79 10.46
C LEU A 128 -1.02 3.23 9.47
N ASN A 129 -0.74 2.39 8.48
CA ASN A 129 0.24 2.73 7.45
C ASN A 129 -0.20 3.93 6.62
N PHE A 130 -1.51 4.09 6.41
CA PHE A 130 -2.03 5.23 5.65
C PHE A 130 -1.88 6.56 6.39
N THR A 131 -1.56 6.55 7.69
CA THR A 131 -1.32 7.81 8.41
C THR A 131 0.00 8.45 8.03
N VAL A 132 0.93 7.70 7.42
CA VAL A 132 2.13 8.27 6.83
C VAL A 132 1.88 8.38 5.34
N ILE A 133 1.76 9.59 4.86
CA ILE A 133 1.44 9.84 3.46
C ILE A 133 2.74 10.00 2.70
N ARG A 134 2.93 9.13 1.70
CA ARG A 134 4.19 9.00 0.98
C ARG A 134 4.00 9.41 -0.47
N SER A 135 5.10 9.84 -1.08
CA SER A 135 5.06 10.20 -2.50
C SER A 135 4.93 8.93 -3.34
N PRO A 136 3.96 8.89 -4.25
CA PRO A 136 3.82 7.76 -5.15
C PRO A 136 4.80 7.77 -6.32
N VAL A 137 5.53 8.88 -6.50
CA VAL A 137 6.41 9.06 -7.66
C VAL A 137 7.63 9.87 -7.26
N ASP A 138 8.65 9.84 -8.12
CA ASP A 138 9.76 10.77 -8.03
C ASP A 138 9.30 12.08 -8.68
N GLY A 139 9.63 13.21 -8.09
CA GLY A 139 9.24 14.49 -8.67
C GLY A 139 9.53 15.67 -7.77
N VAL A 140 8.82 16.75 -7.99
CA VAL A 140 8.98 18.00 -7.27
C VAL A 140 7.61 18.45 -6.76
N VAL A 141 7.56 18.87 -5.51
CA VAL A 141 6.32 19.38 -4.90
C VAL A 141 6.00 20.73 -5.54
N VAL A 142 4.86 20.81 -6.22
CA VAL A 142 4.44 22.04 -6.88
C VAL A 142 3.32 22.75 -6.13
N ASP A 143 2.67 22.06 -5.18
CA ASP A 143 1.66 22.70 -4.36
C ASP A 143 1.51 21.90 -3.06
N ARG A 144 1.41 22.62 -1.96
CA ARG A 144 1.15 22.06 -0.64
C ARG A 144 -0.08 22.73 -0.10
N VAL A 145 -1.20 21.99 -0.10
CA VAL A 145 -2.50 22.56 0.21
C VAL A 145 -2.79 22.49 1.71
N VAL A 146 -2.07 21.63 2.44
CA VAL A 146 -2.33 21.43 3.88
C VAL A 146 -1.24 22.05 4.73
N ASP A 147 -1.63 22.36 5.96
CA ASP A 147 -0.71 22.93 6.96
C ASP A 147 -0.68 22.05 8.19
N LEU A 148 0.37 22.25 8.99
CA LEU A 148 0.52 21.54 10.25
C LEU A 148 -0.66 21.86 11.16
N GLY A 149 -1.22 20.86 11.79
CA GLY A 149 -2.36 21.04 12.69
C GLY A 149 -3.72 21.03 12.01
N GLN A 150 -3.75 20.99 10.69
CA GLN A 150 -5.00 20.94 9.95
C GLN A 150 -5.61 19.55 10.00
N THR A 151 -6.93 19.48 10.18
CA THR A 151 -7.64 18.21 10.11
C THR A 151 -8.05 17.93 8.68
N VAL A 152 -7.74 16.72 8.21
CA VAL A 152 -8.14 16.29 6.87
C VAL A 152 -9.07 15.09 7.01
N ALA A 153 -9.97 14.93 6.06
CA ALA A 153 -10.95 13.86 6.11
C ALA A 153 -10.93 13.09 4.81
N ALA A 154 -10.88 11.77 4.92
CA ALA A 154 -11.05 10.89 3.78
C ALA A 154 -12.52 10.88 3.39
N SER A 155 -12.80 11.03 2.10
CA SER A 155 -14.17 11.04 1.61
C SER A 155 -14.18 10.55 0.17
N PHE A 156 -15.37 10.46 -0.42
CA PHE A 156 -15.48 10.08 -1.83
C PHE A 156 -14.67 11.01 -2.72
N GLN A 157 -14.68 12.30 -2.40
CA GLN A 157 -13.85 13.24 -3.10
C GLN A 157 -12.64 13.48 -2.23
N THR A 158 -11.66 12.62 -2.35
CA THR A 158 -10.46 12.70 -1.55
C THR A 158 -9.82 14.07 -1.76
N PRO A 159 -9.61 14.84 -0.71
CA PRO A 159 -8.99 16.15 -0.87
C PRO A 159 -7.54 15.98 -1.28
N VAL A 160 -7.08 16.89 -2.14
CA VAL A 160 -5.68 16.92 -2.54
C VAL A 160 -4.91 17.59 -1.43
N LEU A 161 -3.89 16.92 -0.93
CA LEU A 161 -3.04 17.46 0.12
C LEU A 161 -1.76 18.06 -0.46
N ILE A 162 -1.17 17.38 -1.44
CA ILE A 162 0.08 17.78 -2.05
C ILE A 162 0.00 17.42 -3.52
N LYS A 163 0.51 18.31 -4.38
CA LYS A 163 0.63 18.02 -5.81
C LYS A 163 2.10 17.91 -6.17
N ILE A 164 2.42 16.89 -6.94
CA ILE A 164 3.80 16.60 -7.33
C ILE A 164 3.88 16.56 -8.85
N ALA A 165 4.86 17.29 -9.40
CA ALA A 165 5.15 17.21 -10.81
C ALA A 165 6.14 16.06 -11.01
N GLN A 166 5.67 14.99 -11.63
CA GLN A 166 6.50 13.83 -11.89
C GLN A 166 7.37 14.08 -13.09
N ASP A 167 8.66 13.84 -12.96
CA ASP A 167 9.59 13.97 -14.07
C ASP A 167 9.66 12.63 -14.80
N LEU A 168 9.23 12.61 -16.06
CA LEU A 168 9.17 11.39 -16.83
C LEU A 168 10.43 11.12 -17.63
N SER A 169 11.44 11.95 -17.50
CA SER A 169 12.69 11.74 -18.24
C SER A 169 13.31 10.41 -17.89
N GLU A 170 13.38 10.12 -16.60
CA GLU A 170 13.97 8.88 -16.13
C GLU A 170 13.14 7.68 -16.56
N MET A 171 11.83 7.81 -16.50
CA MET A 171 10.97 6.75 -16.95
C MET A 171 11.14 6.47 -18.43
N ARG A 172 11.35 7.50 -19.22
CA ARG A 172 11.58 7.33 -20.64
C ARG A 172 12.85 6.54 -20.88
N ILE A 173 13.90 6.81 -20.14
CA ILE A 173 15.16 6.08 -20.24
C ILE A 173 14.93 4.63 -19.87
N ASP A 174 14.24 4.37 -18.77
CA ASP A 174 13.94 3.03 -18.34
C ASP A 174 13.11 2.28 -19.37
N THR A 175 12.13 2.95 -19.97
CA THR A 175 11.27 2.33 -20.94
C THR A 175 12.09 1.91 -22.18
N ALA A 176 12.99 2.76 -22.64
CA ALA A 176 13.82 2.42 -23.78
C ALA A 176 14.70 1.23 -23.46
N PHE A 177 15.24 1.19 -22.27
CA PHE A 177 16.08 0.09 -21.85
C PHE A 177 15.29 -1.21 -21.80
N ALA A 178 14.09 -1.16 -21.27
CA ALA A 178 13.23 -2.33 -21.19
C ALA A 178 12.83 -2.82 -22.58
N GLU A 179 12.58 -1.91 -23.48
CA GLU A 179 12.25 -2.27 -24.84
C GLU A 179 13.39 -3.01 -25.51
N ALA A 180 14.60 -2.58 -25.27
CA ALA A 180 15.76 -3.27 -25.80
C ALA A 180 15.86 -4.67 -25.23
N ASP A 181 15.65 -4.82 -23.94
CA ASP A 181 15.67 -6.12 -23.30
C ASP A 181 14.58 -7.02 -23.85
N ILE A 182 13.40 -6.48 -24.01
CA ILE A 182 12.28 -7.25 -24.53
C ILE A 182 12.58 -7.69 -25.96
N GLY A 183 13.18 -6.84 -26.76
CA GLY A 183 13.59 -7.21 -28.09
C GLY A 183 14.53 -8.39 -28.08
N ASN A 184 15.52 -8.37 -27.20
CA ASN A 184 16.45 -9.47 -27.11
C ASN A 184 15.74 -10.74 -26.67
N ILE A 185 14.87 -10.65 -25.71
CA ILE A 185 14.13 -11.81 -25.26
C ILE A 185 13.27 -12.37 -26.39
N ARG A 186 12.64 -11.50 -27.14
CA ARG A 186 11.78 -11.94 -28.22
C ARG A 186 12.54 -12.75 -29.25
N GLU A 187 13.72 -12.30 -29.57
CA GLU A 187 14.56 -13.07 -30.47
C GLU A 187 14.93 -14.38 -29.88
N GLY A 188 15.20 -14.42 -28.59
CA GLY A 188 15.62 -15.63 -27.92
C GLY A 188 14.49 -16.52 -27.60
N GLN A 189 13.35 -16.01 -27.28
CA GLN A 189 12.31 -16.81 -26.84
C GLN A 189 11.03 -16.17 -26.59
N LYS A 190 10.69 -15.32 -26.54
CA LYS A 190 9.52 -14.72 -26.37
C LYS A 190 8.82 -14.79 -25.26
N ALA A 191 8.69 -14.59 -24.65
CA ALA A 191 8.28 -14.58 -23.58
C ALA A 191 7.37 -14.32 -22.81
N ARG A 192 7.36 -14.23 -22.15
CA ARG A 192 6.71 -13.96 -21.35
C ARG A 192 6.50 -13.02 -20.55
N PHE A 193 6.54 -12.41 -20.30
CA PHE A 193 6.44 -11.41 -19.60
C PHE A 193 5.56 -10.73 -19.36
N THR A 194 5.32 -10.57 -19.44
CA THR A 194 4.59 -10.01 -19.39
C THR A 194 4.28 -9.41 -19.02
N VAL A 195 4.25 -9.40 -18.88
CA VAL A 195 4.03 -8.84 -18.63
C VAL A 195 3.81 -8.44 -17.83
N ASP A 196 3.89 -8.62 -17.24
CA ASP A 196 3.80 -8.20 -16.40
C ASP A 196 4.28 -7.17 -16.13
N ALA A 197 5.02 -7.13 -16.57
CA ALA A 197 5.65 -6.11 -16.51
C ALA A 197 5.02 -5.01 -16.94
N PHE A 198 4.60 -5.24 -17.11
CA PHE A 198 4.02 -4.44 -17.53
C PHE A 198 2.93 -4.60 -17.41
N PRO A 199 3.05 -4.76 -17.18
CA PRO A 199 2.33 -4.99 -17.05
C PRO A 199 1.73 -5.17 -17.00
N ASN A 200 1.75 -5.18 -16.74
CA ASN A 200 1.33 -5.42 -16.72
C ASN A 200 1.14 -5.58 -16.44
#